data_2fb78ab6c541638cae9f9800b2abd821
#
_entry.id   2fb78ab6c541638cae9f9800b2abd821
#
_cell.length_a   1.000
_cell.length_b   1.000
_cell.length_c   1.000
_cell.angle_alpha   90.00
_cell.angle_beta   90.00
_cell.angle_gamma   90.00
#
_symmetry.space_group_name_H-M   'P 1'
#
loop_
_entity.id
_entity.type
_entity.pdbx_description
1 polymer ?
#
loop_
_entity_poly.entity_id
_entity_poly.type
_entity_poly.pdbx_seq_one_letter_code
_entity_poly.pdbx_strand_id
1 'polypeptide(L)'
;MNVIILDNHKLIISEIRRQVLAILPGAQCICFTKQREAIEYVKKNRVDVALLDVDMPGLNGIEVAELMCQINSRLNIIFVTGFPEYALQAFSVPVSDFIVKPVSEQALRSSFQKLRFPPEEKIDSFQYDDVKDAKTIGERLKKLRIERGMSTRDLADEVGVSFTTIYRWENGDRIPDGFNMGKLMNALGVRMKDIISDMDPHSEKKPED
;
A
#
# COMPACT_ATOMS: atom_id res chain seq x y z
N MET A 1 -6.90 1.96 -5.91
CA MET A 1 -6.40 2.85 -4.84
C MET A 1 -7.46 3.87 -4.49
N ASN A 2 -7.75 4.04 -3.20
CA ASN A 2 -8.71 5.02 -2.69
C ASN A 2 -7.95 6.21 -2.12
N VAL A 3 -8.09 7.36 -2.75
CA VAL A 3 -7.39 8.60 -2.41
C VAL A 3 -8.38 9.62 -1.90
N ILE A 4 -8.11 10.27 -0.78
CA ILE A 4 -8.83 11.47 -0.39
C ILE A 4 -7.94 12.70 -0.59
N ILE A 5 -8.58 13.82 -0.91
CA ILE A 5 -7.94 15.12 -1.06
C ILE A 5 -8.69 16.10 -0.17
N LEU A 6 -7.98 16.74 0.74
CA LEU A 6 -8.54 17.73 1.66
C LEU A 6 -7.78 19.05 1.54
N ASP A 7 -8.46 20.08 1.12
CA ASP A 7 -7.96 21.46 0.99
C ASP A 7 -9.17 22.42 1.07
N ASN A 8 -9.04 23.56 1.68
CA ASN A 8 -10.13 24.53 1.74
C ASN A 8 -10.39 25.27 0.40
N HIS A 9 -9.50 25.11 -0.58
CA HIS A 9 -9.59 25.74 -1.91
C HIS A 9 -10.01 24.76 -3.01
N LYS A 10 -11.24 24.87 -3.49
CA LYS A 10 -11.81 23.97 -4.52
C LYS A 10 -10.99 23.89 -5.81
N LEU A 11 -10.36 24.99 -6.23
CA LEU A 11 -9.52 25.00 -7.44
C LEU A 11 -8.28 24.14 -7.28
N ILE A 12 -7.64 24.21 -6.12
CA ILE A 12 -6.46 23.38 -5.79
C ILE A 12 -6.85 21.91 -5.76
N ILE A 13 -7.96 21.58 -5.11
CA ILE A 13 -8.52 20.21 -5.10
C ILE A 13 -8.71 19.70 -6.53
N SER A 14 -9.32 20.49 -7.41
CA SER A 14 -9.61 20.08 -8.79
C SER A 14 -8.34 19.81 -9.57
N GLU A 15 -7.32 20.64 -9.37
CA GLU A 15 -6.01 20.47 -10.03
C GLU A 15 -5.27 19.23 -9.52
N ILE A 16 -5.20 19.04 -8.20
CA ILE A 16 -4.57 17.84 -7.58
C ILE A 16 -5.31 16.58 -8.06
N ARG A 17 -6.66 16.58 -8.04
CA ARG A 17 -7.46 15.46 -8.49
C ARG A 17 -7.18 15.10 -9.94
N ARG A 18 -7.10 16.11 -10.83
CA ARG A 18 -6.78 15.91 -12.25
C ARG A 18 -5.42 15.23 -12.41
N GLN A 19 -4.40 15.70 -11.69
CA GLN A 19 -3.06 15.12 -11.73
C GLN A 19 -3.01 13.70 -11.15
N VAL A 20 -3.68 13.46 -10.03
CA VAL A 20 -3.78 12.11 -9.43
C VAL A 20 -4.41 11.13 -10.41
N LEU A 21 -5.51 11.50 -11.07
CA LEU A 21 -6.19 10.62 -12.04
C LEU A 21 -5.37 10.41 -13.32
N ALA A 22 -4.52 11.37 -13.71
CA ALA A 22 -3.58 11.20 -14.82
C ALA A 22 -2.47 10.19 -14.48
N ILE A 23 -2.01 10.18 -13.21
CA ILE A 23 -0.99 9.25 -12.72
C ILE A 23 -1.58 7.86 -12.45
N LEU A 24 -2.79 7.82 -11.91
CA LEU A 24 -3.48 6.62 -11.42
C LEU A 24 -4.91 6.58 -11.99
N PRO A 25 -5.10 6.18 -13.26
CA PRO A 25 -6.43 6.22 -13.92
C PRO A 25 -7.50 5.39 -13.22
N GLY A 26 -7.10 4.35 -12.47
CA GLY A 26 -8.02 3.50 -11.70
C GLY A 26 -8.25 3.95 -10.25
N ALA A 27 -7.73 5.11 -9.83
CA ALA A 27 -7.92 5.60 -8.47
C ALA A 27 -9.31 6.18 -8.26
N GLN A 28 -9.89 5.91 -7.09
CA GLN A 28 -11.07 6.61 -6.59
C GLN A 28 -10.63 7.83 -5.79
N CYS A 29 -10.88 9.03 -6.31
CA CYS A 29 -10.51 10.28 -5.66
C CYS A 29 -11.75 10.95 -5.07
N ILE A 30 -11.82 11.02 -3.75
CA ILE A 30 -12.87 11.72 -3.00
C ILE A 30 -12.29 13.01 -2.43
N CYS A 31 -13.00 14.11 -2.64
CA CYS A 31 -12.52 15.46 -2.33
C CYS A 31 -13.34 16.10 -1.21
N PHE A 32 -12.66 16.76 -0.30
CA PHE A 32 -13.25 17.44 0.84
C PHE A 32 -12.71 18.86 0.97
N THR A 33 -13.60 19.79 1.37
CA THR A 33 -13.23 21.14 1.79
C THR A 33 -13.36 21.36 3.29
N LYS A 34 -13.89 20.36 4.02
CA LYS A 34 -14.10 20.42 5.46
C LYS A 34 -13.46 19.22 6.14
N GLN A 35 -12.68 19.48 7.17
CA GLN A 35 -11.91 18.48 7.90
C GLN A 35 -12.80 17.41 8.53
N ARG A 36 -13.92 17.80 9.15
CA ARG A 36 -14.85 16.87 9.80
C ARG A 36 -15.45 15.86 8.82
N GLU A 37 -15.79 16.31 7.61
CA GLU A 37 -16.35 15.43 6.57
C GLU A 37 -15.30 14.39 6.11
N ALA A 38 -14.04 14.82 5.95
CA ALA A 38 -12.94 13.93 5.58
C ALA A 38 -12.64 12.89 6.68
N ILE A 39 -12.60 13.31 7.95
CA ILE A 39 -12.39 12.41 9.09
C ILE A 39 -13.54 11.38 9.20
N GLU A 40 -14.80 11.83 9.09
CA GLU A 40 -15.95 10.91 9.12
C GLU A 40 -15.95 9.94 7.93
N TYR A 41 -15.44 10.37 6.78
CA TYR A 41 -15.28 9.48 5.65
C TYR A 41 -14.26 8.37 5.91
N VAL A 42 -13.09 8.70 6.48
CA VAL A 42 -12.04 7.73 6.84
C VAL A 42 -12.53 6.72 7.88
N LYS A 43 -13.42 7.10 8.81
CA LYS A 43 -14.04 6.17 9.77
C LYS A 43 -14.89 5.08 9.11
N LYS A 44 -15.54 5.40 7.98
CA LYS A 44 -16.56 4.55 7.34
C LYS A 44 -16.07 3.85 6.08
N ASN A 45 -14.94 4.28 5.54
CA ASN A 45 -14.47 3.82 4.24
C ASN A 45 -12.99 3.45 4.30
N ARG A 46 -12.60 2.50 3.47
CA ARG A 46 -11.19 2.22 3.25
C ARG A 46 -10.57 3.38 2.46
N VAL A 47 -9.52 3.96 3.02
CA VAL A 47 -8.70 4.99 2.37
C VAL A 47 -7.25 4.53 2.41
N ASP A 48 -6.59 4.57 1.27
CA ASP A 48 -5.20 4.14 1.13
C ASP A 48 -4.23 5.33 1.25
N VAL A 49 -4.62 6.51 0.75
CA VAL A 49 -3.81 7.73 0.73
C VAL A 49 -4.66 8.95 1.06
N ALA A 50 -4.16 9.83 1.91
CA ALA A 50 -4.73 11.14 2.17
C ALA A 50 -3.74 12.24 1.74
N LEU A 51 -4.14 13.08 0.77
CA LEU A 51 -3.47 14.32 0.39
C LEU A 51 -4.10 15.46 1.19
N LEU A 52 -3.35 16.06 2.10
CA LEU A 52 -3.87 17.02 3.08
C LEU A 52 -3.16 18.36 2.97
N ASP A 53 -3.91 19.44 2.80
CA ASP A 53 -3.35 20.78 3.07
C ASP A 53 -3.10 20.94 4.57
N VAL A 54 -2.02 21.63 4.93
CA VAL A 54 -1.68 21.92 6.32
C VAL A 54 -2.38 23.20 6.80
N ASP A 55 -2.38 24.24 5.97
CA ASP A 55 -2.90 25.54 6.35
C ASP A 55 -4.40 25.66 6.02
N MET A 56 -5.22 25.26 6.99
CA MET A 56 -6.67 25.32 6.89
C MET A 56 -7.30 25.99 8.12
N PRO A 57 -8.39 26.74 7.96
CA PRO A 57 -9.10 27.32 9.09
C PRO A 57 -9.67 26.25 10.03
N GLY A 58 -9.48 26.43 11.33
CA GLY A 58 -9.94 25.48 12.36
C GLY A 58 -8.89 24.43 12.67
N LEU A 59 -9.17 23.15 12.46
CA LEU A 59 -8.16 22.09 12.58
C LEU A 59 -7.15 22.21 11.44
N ASN A 60 -5.87 22.31 11.77
CA ASN A 60 -4.83 22.28 10.75
C ASN A 60 -4.65 20.86 10.20
N GLY A 61 -3.96 20.72 9.05
CA GLY A 61 -3.80 19.44 8.39
C GLY A 61 -3.03 18.41 9.22
N ILE A 62 -2.15 18.82 10.12
CA ILE A 62 -1.38 17.93 10.99
C ILE A 62 -2.30 17.31 12.05
N GLU A 63 -3.14 18.12 12.70
CA GLU A 63 -4.16 17.64 13.66
C GLU A 63 -5.14 16.68 12.98
N VAL A 64 -5.55 16.99 11.74
CA VAL A 64 -6.40 16.09 10.93
C VAL A 64 -5.69 14.77 10.65
N ALA A 65 -4.42 14.81 10.27
CA ALA A 65 -3.62 13.61 10.02
C ALA A 65 -3.46 12.73 11.26
N GLU A 66 -3.23 13.35 12.44
CA GLU A 66 -3.16 12.63 13.72
C GLU A 66 -4.46 11.87 14.00
N LEU A 67 -5.60 12.54 13.87
CA LEU A 67 -6.92 11.91 14.05
C LEU A 67 -7.17 10.80 13.04
N MET A 68 -6.80 11.00 11.78
CA MET A 68 -6.96 9.98 10.74
C MET A 68 -6.04 8.77 10.97
N CYS A 69 -4.80 8.99 11.43
CA CYS A 69 -3.87 7.90 11.77
C CYS A 69 -4.34 7.08 13.00
N GLN A 70 -5.04 7.69 13.96
CA GLN A 70 -5.67 6.97 15.06
C GLN A 70 -6.81 6.06 14.58
N ILE A 71 -7.53 6.45 13.53
CA ILE A 71 -8.62 5.66 12.93
C ILE A 71 -8.03 4.54 12.05
N ASN A 72 -7.04 4.87 11.21
CA ASN A 72 -6.38 3.95 10.29
C ASN A 72 -4.87 4.11 10.37
N SER A 73 -4.21 3.27 11.14
CA SER A 73 -2.75 3.30 11.34
C SER A 73 -1.94 2.98 10.07
N ARG A 74 -2.59 2.46 9.02
CA ARG A 74 -1.99 2.17 7.71
C ARG A 74 -2.33 3.21 6.64
N LEU A 75 -2.92 4.34 7.03
CA LEU A 75 -3.19 5.42 6.10
C LEU A 75 -1.88 6.12 5.71
N ASN A 76 -1.64 6.25 4.42
CA ASN A 76 -0.53 7.05 3.92
C ASN A 76 -0.93 8.52 3.91
N ILE A 77 -0.19 9.33 4.63
CA ILE A 77 -0.37 10.79 4.66
C ILE A 77 0.67 11.43 3.74
N ILE A 78 0.21 12.27 2.82
CA ILE A 78 1.06 13.17 2.02
C ILE A 78 0.54 14.58 2.28
N PHE A 79 1.38 15.42 2.88
CA PHE A 79 1.02 16.83 3.01
C PHE A 79 1.27 17.58 1.71
N VAL A 80 0.35 18.49 1.38
CA VAL A 80 0.39 19.33 0.19
C VAL A 80 0.09 20.77 0.61
N THR A 81 1.11 21.58 0.83
CA THR A 81 0.93 22.94 1.39
C THR A 81 1.77 23.99 0.69
N GLY A 82 1.34 25.24 0.75
CA GLY A 82 2.13 26.40 0.31
C GLY A 82 3.21 26.85 1.30
N PHE A 83 3.27 26.25 2.47
CA PHE A 83 4.09 26.70 3.59
C PHE A 83 5.14 25.65 3.97
N PRO A 84 6.36 25.73 3.42
CA PRO A 84 7.41 24.72 3.65
C PRO A 84 7.88 24.66 5.11
N GLU A 85 7.65 25.70 5.91
CA GLU A 85 8.00 25.75 7.34
C GLU A 85 7.26 24.70 8.18
N TYR A 86 6.11 24.23 7.74
CA TYR A 86 5.39 23.15 8.41
C TYR A 86 6.05 21.78 8.24
N ALA A 87 7.04 21.63 7.37
CA ALA A 87 7.70 20.35 7.14
C ALA A 87 8.27 19.74 8.43
N LEU A 88 8.86 20.55 9.31
CA LEU A 88 9.39 20.08 10.59
C LEU A 88 8.28 19.60 11.54
N GLN A 89 7.15 20.29 11.56
CA GLN A 89 6.01 19.88 12.38
C GLN A 89 5.31 18.64 11.85
N ALA A 90 5.34 18.44 10.54
CA ALA A 90 4.77 17.26 9.87
C ALA A 90 5.40 15.94 10.35
N PHE A 91 6.64 15.96 10.87
CA PHE A 91 7.29 14.77 11.42
C PHE A 91 6.69 14.27 12.75
N SER A 92 5.79 15.00 13.39
CA SER A 92 5.01 14.50 14.54
C SER A 92 4.04 13.37 14.15
N VAL A 93 3.70 13.29 12.87
CA VAL A 93 2.81 12.28 12.28
C VAL A 93 3.62 11.33 11.39
N PRO A 94 3.25 10.07 11.31
CA PRO A 94 3.89 9.13 10.39
C PRO A 94 3.54 9.42 8.93
N VAL A 95 4.17 10.46 8.34
CA VAL A 95 3.95 10.88 6.95
C VAL A 95 4.70 10.00 5.95
N SER A 96 4.13 9.86 4.73
CA SER A 96 4.79 9.24 3.60
C SER A 96 5.62 10.24 2.80
N ASP A 97 5.11 11.45 2.60
CA ASP A 97 5.83 12.52 1.90
C ASP A 97 5.24 13.91 2.19
N PHE A 98 5.94 14.95 1.72
CA PHE A 98 5.56 16.35 1.85
C PHE A 98 5.81 17.07 0.52
N ILE A 99 4.77 17.71 -0.02
CA ILE A 99 4.81 18.44 -1.30
C ILE A 99 4.53 19.91 -1.07
N VAL A 100 5.42 20.77 -1.55
CA VAL A 100 5.20 22.22 -1.54
C VAL A 100 4.42 22.62 -2.81
N LYS A 101 3.34 23.40 -2.63
CA LYS A 101 2.58 23.96 -3.75
C LYS A 101 3.45 24.98 -4.52
N PRO A 102 3.37 25.06 -5.87
CA PRO A 102 2.42 24.38 -6.75
C PRO A 102 2.75 22.89 -6.96
N VAL A 103 1.71 22.06 -6.94
CA VAL A 103 1.85 20.61 -7.10
C VAL A 103 2.19 20.29 -8.55
N SER A 104 3.26 19.53 -8.77
CA SER A 104 3.60 19.01 -10.09
C SER A 104 3.27 17.51 -10.18
N GLU A 105 2.98 17.04 -11.39
CA GLU A 105 2.75 15.61 -11.63
C GLU A 105 3.96 14.77 -11.21
N GLN A 106 5.18 15.27 -11.45
CA GLN A 106 6.41 14.59 -11.07
C GLN A 106 6.54 14.45 -9.53
N ALA A 107 6.19 15.49 -8.77
CA ALA A 107 6.21 15.45 -7.31
C ALA A 107 5.21 14.41 -6.79
N LEU A 108 3.98 14.39 -7.33
CA LEU A 108 2.97 13.39 -6.96
C LEU A 108 3.42 11.96 -7.31
N ARG A 109 3.99 11.73 -8.50
CA ARG A 109 4.54 10.42 -8.88
C ARG A 109 5.60 9.95 -7.90
N SER A 110 6.55 10.83 -7.54
CA SER A 110 7.58 10.54 -6.56
C SER A 110 6.98 10.19 -5.19
N SER A 111 5.98 10.96 -4.74
CA SER A 111 5.31 10.72 -3.45
C SER A 111 4.56 9.39 -3.42
N PHE A 112 3.89 9.02 -4.52
CA PHE A 112 3.23 7.72 -4.62
C PHE A 112 4.20 6.52 -4.64
N GLN A 113 5.45 6.73 -5.02
CA GLN A 113 6.49 5.69 -4.92
C GLN A 113 7.04 5.52 -3.49
N LYS A 114 6.88 6.53 -2.64
CA LYS A 114 7.38 6.55 -1.25
C LYS A 114 6.33 6.17 -0.21
N LEU A 115 5.17 5.66 -0.62
CA LEU A 115 4.11 5.28 0.31
C LEU A 115 4.64 4.27 1.33
N ARG A 116 4.45 4.54 2.61
CA ARG A 116 4.85 3.65 3.72
C ARG A 116 4.08 2.34 3.71
N PHE A 117 2.83 2.42 3.26
CA PHE A 117 1.93 1.30 3.09
C PHE A 117 1.45 1.32 1.64
N PRO A 118 2.19 0.70 0.71
CA PRO A 118 1.73 0.60 -0.68
C PRO A 118 0.30 0.07 -0.67
N PRO A 119 -0.62 0.69 -1.44
CA PRO A 119 -1.94 0.12 -1.60
C PRO A 119 -1.75 -1.30 -2.10
N GLU A 120 -2.46 -2.23 -1.47
CA GLU A 120 -2.57 -3.56 -2.04
C GLU A 120 -3.02 -3.33 -3.49
N GLU A 121 -2.14 -3.58 -4.46
CA GLU A 121 -2.61 -3.73 -5.83
C GLU A 121 -3.78 -4.67 -5.70
N LYS A 122 -4.94 -4.30 -6.28
CA LYS A 122 -5.93 -5.31 -6.59
C LYS A 122 -5.18 -6.24 -7.55
N ILE A 123 -4.56 -7.26 -6.99
CA ILE A 123 -4.29 -8.47 -7.73
C ILE A 123 -5.68 -8.82 -8.22
N ASP A 124 -5.93 -8.62 -9.53
CA ASP A 124 -7.23 -8.80 -10.17
C ASP A 124 -7.93 -9.97 -9.51
N SER A 125 -9.00 -9.69 -8.79
CA SER A 125 -9.90 -10.59 -8.07
C SER A 125 -9.39 -12.04 -7.93
N PHE A 126 -8.15 -12.23 -7.54
CA PHE A 126 -7.67 -13.51 -7.06
C PHE A 126 -8.33 -13.68 -5.69
N GLN A 127 -9.50 -14.29 -5.70
CA GLN A 127 -10.16 -14.71 -4.48
C GLN A 127 -9.22 -15.72 -3.85
N TYR A 128 -8.65 -15.41 -2.69
CA TYR A 128 -7.88 -16.34 -1.87
C TYR A 128 -8.65 -17.64 -1.60
N ASP A 129 -9.97 -17.64 -1.85
CA ASP A 129 -10.87 -18.79 -1.77
C ASP A 129 -10.57 -19.87 -2.82
N ASP A 130 -9.87 -19.54 -3.93
CA ASP A 130 -9.43 -20.52 -4.92
C ASP A 130 -8.07 -21.15 -4.60
N VAL A 131 -7.34 -20.60 -3.62
CA VAL A 131 -6.07 -21.18 -3.13
C VAL A 131 -6.38 -22.16 -2.02
N LYS A 132 -6.74 -23.36 -2.41
CA LYS A 132 -7.18 -24.41 -1.48
C LYS A 132 -6.11 -24.98 -0.55
N ASP A 133 -4.83 -24.59 -0.67
CA ASP A 133 -3.79 -25.22 0.14
C ASP A 133 -2.65 -24.26 0.53
N ALA A 134 -2.68 -23.81 1.81
CA ALA A 134 -1.61 -23.03 2.44
C ALA A 134 -0.25 -23.75 2.37
N LYS A 135 -0.26 -25.07 2.35
CA LYS A 135 0.93 -25.92 2.28
C LYS A 135 1.64 -25.78 0.94
N THR A 136 0.89 -25.79 -0.16
CA THR A 136 1.44 -25.62 -1.53
C THR A 136 2.11 -24.27 -1.71
N ILE A 137 1.50 -23.19 -1.22
CA ILE A 137 2.12 -21.84 -1.22
C ILE A 137 3.40 -21.84 -0.40
N GLY A 138 3.38 -22.43 0.79
CA GLY A 138 4.53 -22.49 1.68
C GLY A 138 5.70 -23.25 1.06
N GLU A 139 5.44 -24.41 0.49
CA GLU A 139 6.44 -25.24 -0.21
C GLU A 139 7.05 -24.48 -1.39
N ARG A 140 6.22 -23.73 -2.14
CA ARG A 140 6.68 -22.93 -3.27
C ARG A 140 7.55 -21.76 -2.83
N LEU A 141 7.14 -21.04 -1.81
CA LEU A 141 7.95 -19.95 -1.21
C LEU A 141 9.31 -20.47 -0.75
N LYS A 142 9.33 -21.61 -0.06
CA LYS A 142 10.57 -22.26 0.39
C LYS A 142 11.47 -22.64 -0.78
N LYS A 143 10.90 -23.22 -1.85
CA LYS A 143 11.65 -23.59 -3.07
C LYS A 143 12.28 -22.36 -3.71
N LEU A 144 11.51 -21.29 -3.93
CA LEU A 144 11.97 -20.05 -4.52
C LEU A 144 13.08 -19.37 -3.68
N ARG A 145 12.98 -19.41 -2.35
CA ARG A 145 14.03 -18.91 -1.46
C ARG A 145 15.33 -19.70 -1.62
N ILE A 146 15.24 -21.03 -1.63
CA ILE A 146 16.40 -21.92 -1.79
C ILE A 146 17.06 -21.72 -3.15
N GLU A 147 16.28 -21.60 -4.23
CA GLU A 147 16.78 -21.35 -5.59
C GLU A 147 17.58 -20.04 -5.68
N ARG A 148 17.32 -19.08 -4.77
CA ARG A 148 18.08 -17.82 -4.65
C ARG A 148 19.23 -17.87 -3.67
N GLY A 149 19.49 -19.04 -3.08
CA GLY A 149 20.56 -19.20 -2.11
C GLY A 149 20.33 -18.48 -0.77
N MET A 150 19.09 -18.06 -0.49
CA MET A 150 18.77 -17.34 0.74
C MET A 150 18.46 -18.31 1.89
N SER A 151 18.98 -18.01 3.08
CA SER A 151 18.51 -18.67 4.30
C SER A 151 17.13 -18.11 4.71
N THR A 152 16.42 -18.80 5.60
CA THR A 152 15.15 -18.30 6.15
C THR A 152 15.33 -16.98 6.91
N ARG A 153 16.52 -16.76 7.49
CA ARG A 153 16.86 -15.50 8.17
C ARG A 153 17.08 -14.36 7.17
N ASP A 154 17.81 -14.62 6.09
CA ASP A 154 18.04 -13.62 5.05
C ASP A 154 16.71 -13.14 4.46
N LEU A 155 15.80 -14.07 4.16
CA LEU A 155 14.47 -13.70 3.67
C LEU A 155 13.65 -12.94 4.73
N ALA A 156 13.76 -13.31 6.00
CA ALA A 156 13.09 -12.62 7.10
C ALA A 156 13.57 -11.16 7.23
N ASP A 157 14.86 -10.94 7.15
CA ASP A 157 15.49 -9.63 7.23
C ASP A 157 15.09 -8.77 6.00
N GLU A 158 15.11 -9.33 4.80
CA GLU A 158 14.72 -8.66 3.56
C GLU A 158 13.24 -8.25 3.56
N VAL A 159 12.36 -9.12 4.03
CA VAL A 159 10.90 -8.87 4.13
C VAL A 159 10.56 -7.98 5.34
N GLY A 160 11.46 -7.89 6.34
CA GLY A 160 11.24 -7.14 7.59
C GLY A 160 10.24 -7.81 8.52
N VAL A 161 10.35 -9.14 8.68
CA VAL A 161 9.52 -9.94 9.60
C VAL A 161 10.41 -10.85 10.46
N SER A 162 9.82 -11.50 11.47
CA SER A 162 10.57 -12.47 12.25
C SER A 162 10.86 -13.76 11.48
N PHE A 163 11.98 -14.40 11.75
CA PHE A 163 12.33 -15.73 11.25
C PHE A 163 11.19 -16.74 11.42
N THR A 164 10.55 -16.74 12.60
CA THR A 164 9.41 -17.63 12.89
C THR A 164 8.21 -17.35 11.99
N THR A 165 8.06 -16.14 11.49
CA THR A 165 6.99 -15.77 10.56
C THR A 165 7.22 -16.43 9.20
N ILE A 166 8.44 -16.31 8.64
CA ILE A 166 8.80 -17.00 7.37
C ILE A 166 8.64 -18.50 7.54
N TYR A 167 9.13 -19.06 8.63
CA TYR A 167 9.04 -20.49 8.91
C TYR A 167 7.58 -21.00 8.90
N ARG A 168 6.65 -20.26 9.53
CA ARG A 168 5.22 -20.59 9.52
C ARG A 168 4.60 -20.50 8.14
N TRP A 169 5.00 -19.54 7.34
CA TRP A 169 4.53 -19.42 5.97
C TRP A 169 5.03 -20.57 5.10
N GLU A 170 6.31 -20.93 5.19
CA GLU A 170 6.92 -22.03 4.42
C GLU A 170 6.39 -23.39 4.78
N ASN A 171 5.93 -23.57 6.01
CA ASN A 171 5.30 -24.83 6.48
C ASN A 171 3.79 -24.90 6.23
N GLY A 172 3.19 -23.81 5.73
CA GLY A 172 1.75 -23.75 5.49
C GLY A 172 0.90 -23.59 6.76
N ASP A 173 1.52 -23.25 7.90
CA ASP A 173 0.80 -22.99 9.14
C ASP A 173 -0.05 -21.70 9.04
N ARG A 174 0.36 -20.80 8.15
CA ARG A 174 -0.32 -19.55 7.86
C ARG A 174 0.04 -19.06 6.47
N ILE A 175 -0.94 -18.47 5.76
CA ILE A 175 -0.71 -17.78 4.48
C ILE A 175 -0.26 -16.35 4.77
N PRO A 176 0.79 -15.81 4.07
CA PRO A 176 1.12 -14.39 4.12
C PRO A 176 -0.07 -13.56 3.69
N ASP A 177 -0.37 -12.47 4.40
CA ASP A 177 -1.33 -11.48 3.91
C ASP A 177 -0.83 -10.79 2.63
N GLY A 178 -1.70 -10.07 1.92
CA GLY A 178 -1.37 -9.44 0.64
C GLY A 178 -0.17 -8.50 0.71
N PHE A 179 0.02 -7.81 1.83
CA PHE A 179 1.16 -6.91 2.04
C PHE A 179 2.48 -7.69 2.17
N ASN A 180 2.49 -8.73 3.00
CA ASN A 180 3.66 -9.58 3.17
C ASN A 180 3.95 -10.42 1.94
N MET A 181 2.91 -10.84 1.19
CA MET A 181 3.07 -11.51 -0.10
C MET A 181 3.76 -10.60 -1.12
N GLY A 182 3.37 -9.31 -1.19
CA GLY A 182 4.04 -8.32 -2.03
C GLY A 182 5.52 -8.16 -1.69
N LYS A 183 5.87 -8.08 -0.41
CA LYS A 183 7.26 -8.03 0.05
C LYS A 183 8.04 -9.30 -0.31
N LEU A 184 7.44 -10.47 -0.12
CA LEU A 184 8.02 -11.75 -0.51
C LEU A 184 8.29 -11.81 -2.02
N MET A 185 7.34 -11.37 -2.85
CA MET A 185 7.52 -11.31 -4.30
C MET A 185 8.68 -10.40 -4.69
N ASN A 186 8.81 -9.24 -4.06
CA ASN A 186 9.91 -8.32 -4.29
C ASN A 186 11.26 -8.92 -3.85
N ALA A 187 11.36 -9.42 -2.63
CA ALA A 187 12.58 -10.03 -2.07
C ALA A 187 13.01 -11.25 -2.91
N LEU A 188 12.04 -12.04 -3.36
CA LEU A 188 12.29 -13.21 -4.20
C LEU A 188 12.38 -12.86 -5.71
N GLY A 189 12.10 -11.61 -6.15
CA GLY A 189 12.10 -11.19 -7.55
C GLY A 189 11.17 -12.04 -8.44
N VAL A 190 9.99 -12.37 -7.94
CA VAL A 190 8.99 -13.22 -8.61
C VAL A 190 7.66 -12.52 -8.73
N ARG A 191 6.81 -13.00 -9.61
CA ARG A 191 5.41 -12.56 -9.73
C ARG A 191 4.48 -13.56 -9.05
N MET A 192 3.26 -13.15 -8.73
CA MET A 192 2.27 -14.03 -8.10
C MET A 192 2.06 -15.34 -8.87
N LYS A 193 2.02 -15.28 -10.20
CA LYS A 193 1.92 -16.48 -11.04
C LYS A 193 3.03 -17.50 -10.78
N ASP A 194 4.22 -17.04 -10.42
CA ASP A 194 5.38 -17.92 -10.19
C ASP A 194 5.25 -18.66 -8.84
N ILE A 195 4.40 -18.17 -7.93
CA ILE A 195 4.07 -18.79 -6.65
C ILE A 195 2.91 -19.79 -6.78
N ILE A 196 1.98 -19.55 -7.74
CA ILE A 196 0.74 -20.31 -7.89
C ILE A 196 0.68 -21.19 -9.15
N SER A 197 1.66 -21.13 -10.07
CA SER A 197 1.61 -21.73 -11.41
C SER A 197 1.59 -23.26 -11.48
N ASP A 198 1.86 -23.96 -10.39
CA ASP A 198 1.76 -25.44 -10.35
C ASP A 198 0.35 -25.93 -9.95
N MET A 199 -0.66 -25.06 -9.98
CA MET A 199 -2.05 -25.39 -9.66
C MET A 199 -2.90 -25.75 -10.88
N ASP A 200 -2.30 -26.15 -12.01
CA ASP A 200 -3.06 -26.67 -13.13
C ASP A 200 -3.52 -28.11 -12.81
N PRO A 201 -4.84 -28.34 -12.57
CA PRO A 201 -5.35 -29.65 -12.22
C PRO A 201 -5.32 -30.68 -13.39
N HIS A 202 -4.73 -30.31 -14.55
CA HIS A 202 -4.71 -31.11 -15.75
C HIS A 202 -3.33 -31.62 -16.21
N SER A 203 -2.27 -31.47 -15.37
CA SER A 203 -0.92 -31.95 -15.77
C SER A 203 -0.62 -33.43 -15.47
N GLU A 204 -1.59 -34.23 -15.02
CA GLU A 204 -1.43 -35.69 -15.04
C GLU A 204 -1.77 -36.23 -16.46
N LYS A 205 -0.87 -36.05 -17.43
CA LYS A 205 -0.81 -36.93 -18.59
C LYS A 205 -0.04 -38.17 -18.19
N LYS A 206 -0.78 -39.29 -18.12
CA LYS A 206 -0.27 -40.65 -18.07
C LYS A 206 0.79 -40.90 -19.15
N PRO A 207 1.80 -41.70 -18.88
CA PRO A 207 2.60 -42.27 -19.93
C PRO A 207 1.70 -43.22 -20.73
N GLU A 208 1.65 -43.00 -22.02
CA GLU A 208 1.11 -44.00 -22.96
C GLU A 208 2.14 -45.13 -23.11
N ASP A 209 1.63 -46.36 -23.06
CA ASP A 209 2.30 -47.62 -23.35
C ASP A 209 2.84 -47.69 -24.79
#